data_4ddb78464dc23cdd837c839732522c63
#
_entry.id   4ddb78464dc23cdd837c839732522c63
#
_cell.length_a   1.000
_cell.length_b   1.000
_cell.length_c   1.000
_cell.angle_alpha   90.00
_cell.angle_beta   90.00
_cell.angle_gamma   90.00
#
_symmetry.space_group_name_H-M   'P 1'
#
loop_
_entity.id
_entity.type
_entity.pdbx_description
1 polymer ?
#
loop_
_entity_poly.entity_id
_entity_poly.type
_entity_poly.pdbx_seq_one_letter_code
_entity_poly.pdbx_strand_id
1 'polypeptide(L)'
;MSSSSVTSQFTIGDLRGNPRRIRKERGMRLLLLVAAATSIVISALIVYTLFKEAWHFLVLLSDESGLGALIDDGANPGWYPRNGRFDLPTIVIGTVLVSLVSIVVAAPLGLGAAVFLSEYASPRTRKWLKPILEVLAGVPSVVFGFFALRVLGPDLIQPLFNTSQTTSLLVTGVAIGFLVTPLMASISEDALRAVPTSLREASTGLGARKSNTVIKVVLPAAVSGIVAALIISVSRAVGETMVAALASGRLGQSPRTLDVRDPGLTMTAAMAQVATGSDQVVGSGPVFQSLFFVGALLFLMTLALNMIANRIVGRFRNKY
;
A
#
# COMPACT_ATOMS: atom_id res chain seq x y z
N MET A 1 -71.84 -2.05 18.42
CA MET A 1 -70.68 -1.20 18.09
C MET A 1 -69.79 -1.98 17.13
N SER A 2 -69.87 -1.66 15.85
CA SER A 2 -69.23 -2.39 14.78
C SER A 2 -67.78 -1.88 14.58
N SER A 3 -66.81 -2.75 14.75
CA SER A 3 -65.43 -2.53 14.40
C SER A 3 -65.25 -2.74 12.89
N SER A 4 -65.24 -1.66 12.11
CA SER A 4 -64.92 -1.70 10.71
C SER A 4 -63.36 -1.86 10.57
N SER A 5 -62.93 -3.07 10.28
CA SER A 5 -61.57 -3.36 9.86
C SER A 5 -61.33 -2.75 8.47
N VAL A 6 -60.63 -1.64 8.43
CA VAL A 6 -60.09 -1.06 7.17
C VAL A 6 -58.92 -1.92 6.71
N THR A 7 -59.23 -2.99 5.99
CA THR A 7 -58.25 -3.68 5.15
C THR A 7 -57.98 -2.80 3.91
N SER A 8 -56.92 -2.01 3.93
CA SER A 8 -56.44 -1.32 2.75
C SER A 8 -55.99 -2.38 1.72
N GLN A 9 -56.89 -2.64 0.75
CA GLN A 9 -56.54 -3.49 -0.40
C GLN A 9 -55.51 -2.75 -1.23
N PHE A 10 -54.23 -3.15 -1.12
CA PHE A 10 -53.22 -2.72 -2.04
C PHE A 10 -53.59 -3.18 -3.45
N THR A 11 -53.90 -2.22 -4.33
CA THR A 11 -54.22 -2.50 -5.74
C THR A 11 -52.90 -2.73 -6.50
N ILE A 12 -52.89 -3.65 -7.50
CA ILE A 12 -51.74 -3.87 -8.38
C ILE A 12 -51.23 -2.55 -9.03
N GLY A 13 -52.10 -1.54 -9.13
CA GLY A 13 -51.77 -0.16 -9.55
C GLY A 13 -50.78 0.56 -8.60
N ASP A 14 -50.86 0.30 -7.30
CA ASP A 14 -50.03 0.93 -6.28
C ASP A 14 -48.61 0.36 -6.30
N LEU A 15 -48.42 -0.84 -6.85
CA LEU A 15 -47.11 -1.48 -7.09
C LEU A 15 -46.44 -0.99 -8.37
N ARG A 16 -47.20 -0.34 -9.27
CA ARG A 16 -46.62 0.34 -10.44
C ARG A 16 -45.99 1.66 -10.00
N GLY A 17 -44.70 1.65 -9.74
CA GLY A 17 -43.94 2.83 -9.35
C GLY A 17 -44.22 4.05 -10.25
N ASN A 18 -44.32 5.23 -9.64
CA ASN A 18 -44.61 6.49 -10.33
C ASN A 18 -43.64 6.67 -11.53
N PRO A 19 -44.16 6.87 -12.77
CA PRO A 19 -43.30 6.96 -13.99
C PRO A 19 -42.23 8.06 -13.90
N ARG A 20 -42.47 9.14 -13.13
CA ARG A 20 -41.46 10.19 -12.87
C ARG A 20 -40.34 9.69 -11.99
N ARG A 21 -40.59 8.81 -11.03
CA ARG A 21 -39.59 8.17 -10.16
C ARG A 21 -38.72 7.21 -10.97
N ILE A 22 -39.34 6.38 -11.82
CA ILE A 22 -38.64 5.45 -12.70
C ILE A 22 -37.72 6.19 -13.68
N ARG A 23 -38.14 7.33 -14.24
CA ARG A 23 -37.31 8.18 -15.12
C ARG A 23 -36.13 8.78 -14.35
N LYS A 24 -36.33 9.29 -13.12
CA LYS A 24 -35.26 9.80 -12.26
C LYS A 24 -34.27 8.69 -11.91
N GLU A 25 -34.75 7.50 -11.56
CA GLU A 25 -33.88 6.33 -11.25
C GLU A 25 -33.08 5.89 -12.48
N ARG A 26 -33.67 5.88 -13.68
CA ARG A 26 -32.94 5.62 -14.94
C ARG A 26 -31.89 6.70 -15.22
N GLY A 27 -32.23 7.97 -15.04
CA GLY A 27 -31.28 9.07 -15.21
C GLY A 27 -30.10 8.97 -14.23
N MET A 28 -30.40 8.68 -12.96
CA MET A 28 -29.36 8.46 -11.93
C MET A 28 -28.49 7.23 -12.26
N ARG A 29 -29.11 6.13 -12.65
CA ARG A 29 -28.38 4.92 -13.08
C ARG A 29 -27.46 5.20 -14.28
N LEU A 30 -27.95 5.95 -15.27
CA LEU A 30 -27.14 6.32 -16.44
C LEU A 30 -25.96 7.20 -16.04
N LEU A 31 -26.18 8.21 -15.18
CA LEU A 31 -25.12 9.09 -14.67
C LEU A 31 -24.04 8.30 -13.92
N LEU A 32 -24.45 7.41 -13.02
CA LEU A 32 -23.52 6.54 -12.28
C LEU A 32 -22.77 5.57 -13.22
N LEU A 33 -23.45 5.04 -14.24
CA LEU A 33 -22.84 4.17 -15.23
C LEU A 33 -21.81 4.91 -16.07
N VAL A 34 -22.12 6.14 -16.52
CA VAL A 34 -21.17 6.99 -17.26
C VAL A 34 -19.97 7.32 -16.40
N ALA A 35 -20.16 7.69 -15.13
CA ALA A 35 -19.05 7.96 -14.21
C ALA A 35 -18.16 6.72 -14.01
N ALA A 36 -18.76 5.55 -13.82
CA ALA A 36 -18.02 4.30 -13.68
C ALA A 36 -17.28 3.93 -14.98
N ALA A 37 -17.94 4.04 -16.14
CA ALA A 37 -17.34 3.78 -17.43
C ALA A 37 -16.16 4.72 -17.71
N THR A 38 -16.30 6.01 -17.42
CA THR A 38 -15.23 7.00 -17.57
C THR A 38 -14.02 6.63 -16.70
N SER A 39 -14.23 6.23 -15.45
CA SER A 39 -13.14 5.79 -14.58
C SER A 39 -12.41 4.57 -15.14
N ILE A 40 -13.16 3.58 -15.64
CA ILE A 40 -12.57 2.37 -16.23
C ILE A 40 -11.79 2.72 -17.51
N VAL A 41 -12.33 3.57 -18.37
CA VAL A 41 -11.65 3.98 -19.62
C VAL A 41 -10.35 4.71 -19.30
N ILE A 42 -10.38 5.68 -18.37
CA ILE A 42 -9.17 6.41 -17.97
C ILE A 42 -8.12 5.44 -17.40
N SER A 43 -8.52 4.53 -16.52
CA SER A 43 -7.61 3.53 -15.95
C SER A 43 -7.00 2.62 -17.03
N ALA A 44 -7.82 2.18 -17.98
CA ALA A 44 -7.35 1.36 -19.10
C ALA A 44 -6.39 2.13 -20.02
N LEU A 45 -6.64 3.42 -20.27
CA LEU A 45 -5.74 4.27 -21.06
C LEU A 45 -4.39 4.48 -20.34
N ILE A 46 -4.40 4.70 -19.03
CA ILE A 46 -3.17 4.83 -18.22
C ILE A 46 -2.34 3.54 -18.32
N VAL A 47 -2.97 2.38 -18.14
CA VAL A 47 -2.28 1.09 -18.24
C VAL A 47 -1.77 0.88 -19.68
N TYR A 48 -2.58 1.16 -20.68
CA TYR A 48 -2.18 1.04 -22.08
C TYR A 48 -0.97 1.92 -22.43
N THR A 49 -0.99 3.21 -22.05
CA THR A 49 0.13 4.12 -22.30
C THR A 49 1.39 3.69 -21.54
N LEU A 50 1.24 3.24 -20.30
CA LEU A 50 2.34 2.73 -19.49
C LEU A 50 3.05 1.54 -20.17
N PHE A 51 2.30 0.54 -20.62
CA PHE A 51 2.88 -0.64 -21.28
C PHE A 51 3.39 -0.33 -22.68
N LYS A 52 2.76 0.58 -23.42
CA LYS A 52 3.22 1.03 -24.73
C LYS A 52 4.61 1.67 -24.62
N GLU A 53 4.79 2.62 -23.72
CA GLU A 53 6.07 3.31 -23.54
C GLU A 53 7.14 2.39 -22.91
N ALA A 54 6.75 1.48 -22.00
CA ALA A 54 7.64 0.45 -21.49
C ALA A 54 8.15 -0.50 -22.58
N TRP A 55 7.29 -0.88 -23.51
CA TRP A 55 7.70 -1.68 -24.69
C TRP A 55 8.65 -0.92 -25.60
N HIS A 56 8.38 0.37 -25.83
CA HIS A 56 9.26 1.22 -26.64
C HIS A 56 10.66 1.32 -26.02
N PHE A 57 10.77 1.44 -24.68
CA PHE A 57 12.04 1.39 -23.96
C PHE A 57 12.81 0.10 -24.24
N LEU A 58 12.13 -1.06 -24.17
CA LEU A 58 12.78 -2.36 -24.42
C LEU A 58 13.31 -2.49 -25.86
N VAL A 59 12.57 -1.96 -26.84
CA VAL A 59 12.99 -1.94 -28.24
C VAL A 59 14.23 -1.06 -28.40
N LEU A 60 14.21 0.17 -27.87
CA LEU A 60 15.40 1.04 -27.92
C LEU A 60 16.62 0.43 -27.25
N LEU A 61 16.43 -0.17 -26.10
CA LEU A 61 17.52 -0.80 -25.37
C LEU A 61 18.08 -2.00 -26.12
N SER A 62 17.23 -2.79 -26.81
CA SER A 62 17.67 -3.92 -27.63
C SER A 62 18.54 -3.47 -28.80
N ASP A 63 18.22 -2.33 -29.40
CA ASP A 63 18.94 -1.78 -30.57
C ASP A 63 20.27 -1.13 -30.16
N GLU A 64 20.34 -0.47 -29.00
CA GLU A 64 21.55 0.26 -28.57
C GLU A 64 22.54 -0.61 -27.78
N SER A 65 22.08 -1.38 -26.81
CA SER A 65 22.94 -2.04 -25.81
C SER A 65 22.63 -3.52 -25.58
N GLY A 66 21.52 -4.00 -26.15
CA GLY A 66 20.97 -5.32 -25.89
C GLY A 66 20.25 -5.42 -24.53
N LEU A 67 19.35 -6.39 -24.40
CA LEU A 67 18.57 -6.60 -23.16
C LEU A 67 19.44 -7.00 -21.94
N GLY A 68 20.70 -7.42 -22.18
CA GLY A 68 21.67 -7.69 -21.12
C GLY A 68 22.01 -6.44 -20.27
N ALA A 69 21.80 -5.24 -20.82
CA ALA A 69 22.00 -3.99 -20.07
C ALA A 69 21.01 -3.80 -18.88
N LEU A 70 19.94 -4.60 -18.81
CA LEU A 70 19.03 -4.62 -17.65
C LEU A 70 19.61 -5.38 -16.45
N ILE A 71 20.66 -6.15 -16.64
CA ILE A 71 21.37 -6.88 -15.59
C ILE A 71 22.85 -6.57 -15.77
N ASP A 72 23.37 -5.66 -14.97
CA ASP A 72 24.77 -5.26 -15.02
C ASP A 72 25.60 -6.18 -14.12
N ASP A 73 26.38 -7.07 -14.72
CA ASP A 73 27.30 -8.00 -14.05
C ASP A 73 28.74 -7.44 -13.97
N GLY A 74 28.94 -6.16 -14.29
CA GLY A 74 30.23 -5.50 -14.23
C GLY A 74 30.76 -5.29 -12.81
N ALA A 75 31.97 -4.74 -12.71
CA ALA A 75 32.66 -4.50 -11.43
C ALA A 75 31.90 -3.58 -10.46
N ASN A 76 31.01 -2.74 -10.97
CA ASN A 76 30.19 -1.80 -10.18
C ASN A 76 28.77 -1.78 -10.71
N PRO A 77 27.96 -2.84 -10.44
CA PRO A 77 26.57 -2.88 -10.89
C PRO A 77 25.77 -1.77 -10.19
N GLY A 78 24.85 -1.14 -10.94
CA GLY A 78 24.03 -0.09 -10.38
C GLY A 78 23.11 0.60 -11.38
N TRP A 79 22.15 1.36 -10.86
CA TRP A 79 21.21 2.14 -11.65
C TRP A 79 21.78 3.52 -11.96
N TYR A 80 22.19 3.75 -13.21
CA TYR A 80 22.82 4.99 -13.70
C TYR A 80 22.22 5.40 -15.06
N PRO A 81 20.94 5.77 -15.14
CA PRO A 81 20.24 5.99 -16.40
C PRO A 81 20.88 7.10 -17.25
N ARG A 82 21.48 8.14 -16.65
CA ARG A 82 22.19 9.19 -17.36
C ARG A 82 23.46 8.70 -18.09
N ASN A 83 23.99 7.58 -17.65
CA ASN A 83 25.17 6.94 -18.24
C ASN A 83 24.78 5.74 -19.12
N GLY A 84 23.51 5.58 -19.44
CA GLY A 84 23.00 4.47 -20.24
C GLY A 84 23.02 3.10 -19.53
N ARG A 85 23.19 3.07 -18.18
CA ARG A 85 23.23 1.83 -17.40
C ARG A 85 21.95 1.66 -16.61
N PHE A 86 21.24 0.59 -16.90
CA PHE A 86 19.88 0.32 -16.39
C PHE A 86 19.83 -0.97 -15.55
N ASP A 87 20.70 -1.09 -14.51
CA ASP A 87 20.72 -2.26 -13.63
C ASP A 87 19.43 -2.37 -12.80
N LEU A 88 18.48 -3.10 -13.34
CA LEU A 88 17.16 -3.31 -12.72
C LEU A 88 17.23 -3.96 -11.33
N PRO A 89 18.07 -5.01 -11.08
CA PRO A 89 18.23 -5.58 -9.75
C PRO A 89 18.51 -4.55 -8.66
N THR A 90 19.26 -3.50 -8.92
CA THR A 90 19.57 -2.45 -7.92
C THR A 90 18.30 -1.82 -7.34
N ILE A 91 17.39 -1.35 -8.20
CA ILE A 91 16.18 -0.67 -7.73
C ILE A 91 15.11 -1.63 -7.20
N VAL A 92 15.08 -2.86 -7.72
CA VAL A 92 14.18 -3.92 -7.22
C VAL A 92 14.61 -4.35 -5.81
N ILE A 93 15.90 -4.63 -5.60
CA ILE A 93 16.46 -4.99 -4.29
C ILE A 93 16.20 -3.87 -3.28
N GLY A 94 16.51 -2.61 -3.65
CA GLY A 94 16.22 -1.46 -2.79
C GLY A 94 14.74 -1.37 -2.38
N THR A 95 13.81 -1.61 -3.31
CA THR A 95 12.38 -1.63 -3.02
C THR A 95 11.99 -2.76 -2.06
N VAL A 96 12.53 -3.96 -2.28
CA VAL A 96 12.25 -5.13 -1.43
C VAL A 96 12.80 -4.92 -0.02
N LEU A 97 14.04 -4.43 0.11
CA LEU A 97 14.68 -4.17 1.40
C LEU A 97 13.92 -3.11 2.21
N VAL A 98 13.57 -1.97 1.58
CA VAL A 98 12.77 -0.93 2.22
C VAL A 98 11.41 -1.46 2.66
N SER A 99 10.73 -2.22 1.81
CA SER A 99 9.43 -2.80 2.14
C SER A 99 9.51 -3.81 3.28
N LEU A 100 10.57 -4.63 3.31
CA LEU A 100 10.81 -5.58 4.40
C LEU A 100 11.00 -4.86 5.73
N VAL A 101 11.87 -3.84 5.76
CA VAL A 101 12.09 -3.02 6.96
C VAL A 101 10.79 -2.35 7.41
N SER A 102 10.02 -1.78 6.47
CA SER A 102 8.73 -1.15 6.76
C SER A 102 7.78 -2.11 7.47
N ILE A 103 7.68 -3.34 7.00
CA ILE A 103 6.77 -4.33 7.57
C ILE A 103 7.25 -4.84 8.92
N VAL A 104 8.57 -5.00 9.11
CA VAL A 104 9.15 -5.35 10.42
C VAL A 104 8.78 -4.30 11.48
N VAL A 105 8.62 -3.04 11.09
CA VAL A 105 8.17 -1.96 11.99
C VAL A 105 6.64 -1.91 12.08
N ALA A 106 5.94 -1.87 10.95
CA ALA A 106 4.50 -1.64 10.91
C ALA A 106 3.67 -2.81 11.45
N ALA A 107 4.10 -4.06 11.23
CA ALA A 107 3.31 -5.22 11.64
C ALA A 107 3.19 -5.35 13.18
N PRO A 108 4.28 -5.31 13.97
CA PRO A 108 4.15 -5.41 15.42
C PRO A 108 3.45 -4.19 16.03
N LEU A 109 3.76 -2.97 15.57
CA LEU A 109 3.14 -1.75 16.09
C LEU A 109 1.66 -1.67 15.70
N GLY A 110 1.33 -1.94 14.44
CA GLY A 110 -0.04 -1.89 13.93
C GLY A 110 -0.92 -2.98 14.54
N LEU A 111 -0.42 -4.23 14.62
CA LEU A 111 -1.16 -5.32 15.25
C LEU A 111 -1.32 -5.11 16.76
N GLY A 112 -0.28 -4.63 17.44
CA GLY A 112 -0.34 -4.27 18.85
C GLY A 112 -1.39 -3.20 19.14
N ALA A 113 -1.42 -2.13 18.34
CA ALA A 113 -2.43 -1.08 18.43
C ALA A 113 -3.84 -1.62 18.13
N ALA A 114 -4.00 -2.48 17.11
CA ALA A 114 -5.26 -3.10 16.76
C ALA A 114 -5.83 -3.97 17.90
N VAL A 115 -5.00 -4.82 18.47
CA VAL A 115 -5.38 -5.69 19.61
C VAL A 115 -5.74 -4.82 20.83
N PHE A 116 -4.96 -3.79 21.13
CA PHE A 116 -5.28 -2.88 22.23
C PHE A 116 -6.62 -2.19 22.00
N LEU A 117 -6.87 -1.63 20.83
CA LEU A 117 -8.11 -0.91 20.50
C LEU A 117 -9.34 -1.82 20.46
N SER A 118 -9.18 -3.03 19.94
CA SER A 118 -10.27 -4.02 19.81
C SER A 118 -10.64 -4.63 21.15
N GLU A 119 -9.65 -5.06 21.95
CA GLU A 119 -9.87 -5.94 23.07
C GLU A 119 -9.68 -5.28 24.44
N TYR A 120 -8.79 -4.29 24.57
CA TYR A 120 -8.41 -3.72 25.87
C TYR A 120 -8.90 -2.30 26.09
N ALA A 121 -9.02 -1.50 25.04
CA ALA A 121 -9.41 -0.10 25.17
C ALA A 121 -10.87 0.07 25.68
N SER A 122 -11.07 1.00 26.59
CA SER A 122 -12.42 1.40 26.97
C SER A 122 -13.13 2.09 25.80
N PRO A 123 -14.49 2.11 25.76
CA PRO A 123 -15.22 2.83 24.70
C PRO A 123 -14.81 4.31 24.59
N ARG A 124 -14.46 4.96 25.72
CA ARG A 124 -13.99 6.35 25.74
C ARG A 124 -12.60 6.48 25.13
N THR A 125 -11.64 5.64 25.54
CA THR A 125 -10.29 5.62 25.01
C THR A 125 -10.27 5.37 23.51
N ARG A 126 -11.06 4.42 23.04
CA ARG A 126 -11.17 4.09 21.62
C ARG A 126 -11.74 5.25 20.81
N LYS A 127 -12.78 5.93 21.33
CA LYS A 127 -13.41 7.09 20.67
C LYS A 127 -12.40 8.21 20.36
N TRP A 128 -11.32 8.31 21.15
CA TRP A 128 -10.25 9.28 20.92
C TRP A 128 -9.08 8.72 20.11
N LEU A 129 -8.64 7.51 20.40
CA LEU A 129 -7.45 6.95 19.73
C LEU A 129 -7.69 6.57 18.27
N LYS A 130 -8.88 6.04 17.92
CA LYS A 130 -9.17 5.65 16.53
C LYS A 130 -9.11 6.85 15.57
N PRO A 131 -9.76 8.00 15.83
CA PRO A 131 -9.59 9.19 15.00
C PRO A 131 -8.15 9.72 14.94
N ILE A 132 -7.37 9.61 16.01
CA ILE A 132 -5.96 9.99 15.98
C ILE A 132 -5.17 9.14 14.99
N LEU A 133 -5.38 7.82 14.97
CA LEU A 133 -4.76 6.94 13.98
C LEU A 133 -5.20 7.27 12.55
N GLU A 134 -6.48 7.59 12.36
CA GLU A 134 -7.01 7.98 11.04
C GLU A 134 -6.42 9.32 10.56
N VAL A 135 -6.24 10.28 11.45
CA VAL A 135 -5.56 11.56 11.14
C VAL A 135 -4.08 11.31 10.79
N LEU A 136 -3.39 10.45 11.54
CA LEU A 136 -2.00 10.10 11.24
C LEU A 136 -1.86 9.40 9.88
N ALA A 137 -2.83 8.58 9.49
CA ALA A 137 -2.88 7.98 8.15
C ALA A 137 -3.06 9.02 7.02
N GLY A 138 -3.63 10.19 7.34
CA GLY A 138 -3.84 11.31 6.41
C GLY A 138 -2.65 12.28 6.30
N VAL A 139 -1.60 12.12 7.09
CA VAL A 139 -0.41 13.00 7.02
C VAL A 139 0.26 12.84 5.65
N PRO A 140 0.57 13.95 4.93
CA PRO A 140 1.26 13.87 3.64
C PRO A 140 2.60 13.15 3.75
N SER A 141 2.86 12.20 2.84
CA SER A 141 4.08 11.39 2.88
C SER A 141 5.36 12.23 2.74
N VAL A 142 5.28 13.38 2.07
CA VAL A 142 6.40 14.33 1.96
C VAL A 142 6.86 14.83 3.33
N VAL A 143 5.91 15.02 4.26
CA VAL A 143 6.23 15.44 5.65
C VAL A 143 6.99 14.34 6.38
N PHE A 144 6.54 13.08 6.22
CA PHE A 144 7.26 11.92 6.77
C PHE A 144 8.65 11.76 6.15
N GLY A 145 8.79 12.01 4.85
CA GLY A 145 10.08 11.97 4.17
C GLY A 145 11.04 13.04 4.71
N PHE A 146 10.55 14.24 4.94
CA PHE A 146 11.35 15.32 5.54
C PHE A 146 11.69 15.05 7.01
N PHE A 147 10.76 14.51 7.78
CA PHE A 147 10.98 14.04 9.15
C PHE A 147 12.04 12.93 9.18
N ALA A 148 11.97 11.96 8.25
CA ALA A 148 12.95 10.91 8.13
C ALA A 148 14.35 11.46 7.88
N LEU A 149 14.48 12.42 6.98
CA LEU A 149 15.75 13.05 6.63
C LEU A 149 16.35 13.89 7.74
N ARG A 150 15.51 14.65 8.50
CA ARG A 150 15.97 15.66 9.44
C ARG A 150 16.03 15.20 10.89
N VAL A 151 15.22 14.22 11.27
CA VAL A 151 15.10 13.75 12.65
C VAL A 151 15.42 12.27 12.77
N LEU A 152 14.68 11.42 12.02
CA LEU A 152 14.80 9.97 12.18
C LEU A 152 16.21 9.46 11.82
N GLY A 153 16.78 9.94 10.71
CA GLY A 153 18.13 9.57 10.27
C GLY A 153 19.19 10.00 11.28
N PRO A 154 19.40 11.32 11.49
CA PRO A 154 20.49 11.82 12.33
C PRO A 154 20.33 11.52 13.82
N ASP A 155 19.11 11.65 14.37
CA ASP A 155 18.91 11.63 15.82
C ASP A 155 18.61 10.23 16.37
N LEU A 156 18.08 9.31 15.52
CA LEU A 156 17.69 7.97 15.96
C LEU A 156 18.52 6.86 15.28
N ILE A 157 18.54 6.83 13.96
CA ILE A 157 19.12 5.69 13.24
C ILE A 157 20.66 5.74 13.25
N GLN A 158 21.26 6.90 13.02
CA GLN A 158 22.71 7.04 13.07
C GLN A 158 23.31 6.61 14.41
N PRO A 159 22.87 7.12 15.58
CA PRO A 159 23.46 6.71 16.83
C PRO A 159 23.13 5.28 17.23
N LEU A 160 21.96 4.76 16.84
CA LEU A 160 21.53 3.40 17.20
C LEU A 160 22.27 2.32 16.41
N PHE A 161 22.50 2.55 15.12
CA PHE A 161 23.14 1.58 14.20
C PHE A 161 24.56 1.95 13.83
N ASN A 162 25.12 3.01 14.41
CA ASN A 162 26.48 3.50 14.20
C ASN A 162 26.80 3.69 12.69
N THR A 163 25.88 4.30 11.95
CA THR A 163 26.02 4.57 10.52
C THR A 163 26.59 5.97 10.30
N SER A 164 27.43 6.15 9.27
CA SER A 164 27.97 7.47 8.91
C SER A 164 27.02 8.30 8.05
N GLN A 165 25.96 7.69 7.52
CA GLN A 165 25.02 8.30 6.57
C GLN A 165 23.70 8.68 7.28
N THR A 166 23.23 9.90 7.05
CA THR A 166 21.91 10.36 7.54
C THR A 166 20.74 9.79 6.74
N THR A 167 21.00 9.31 5.55
CA THR A 167 20.02 8.75 4.61
C THR A 167 20.43 7.34 4.23
N SER A 168 19.47 6.42 4.25
CA SER A 168 19.71 5.01 3.91
C SER A 168 18.39 4.29 3.62
N LEU A 169 18.49 3.06 3.12
CA LEU A 169 17.32 2.19 2.95
C LEU A 169 16.66 1.87 4.31
N LEU A 170 17.46 1.80 5.39
CA LEU A 170 16.96 1.57 6.75
C LEU A 170 16.12 2.76 7.24
N VAL A 171 16.64 3.99 7.13
CA VAL A 171 15.90 5.22 7.50
C VAL A 171 14.58 5.30 6.73
N THR A 172 14.64 5.04 5.42
CA THR A 172 13.46 5.02 4.55
C THR A 172 12.45 3.97 4.99
N GLY A 173 12.90 2.74 5.23
CA GLY A 173 12.03 1.64 5.63
C GLY A 173 11.36 1.88 6.98
N VAL A 174 12.09 2.40 7.97
CA VAL A 174 11.53 2.74 9.29
C VAL A 174 10.50 3.87 9.17
N ALA A 175 10.79 4.91 8.40
CA ALA A 175 9.85 6.01 8.18
C ALA A 175 8.56 5.56 7.48
N ILE A 176 8.67 4.74 6.42
CA ILE A 176 7.52 4.15 5.76
C ILE A 176 6.78 3.21 6.71
N GLY A 177 7.49 2.46 7.55
CA GLY A 177 6.90 1.63 8.59
C GLY A 177 5.99 2.42 9.52
N PHE A 178 6.43 3.57 10.02
CA PHE A 178 5.59 4.46 10.82
C PHE A 178 4.41 5.03 10.03
N LEU A 179 4.62 5.42 8.77
CA LEU A 179 3.56 5.93 7.89
C LEU A 179 2.44 4.89 7.65
N VAL A 180 2.81 3.61 7.55
CA VAL A 180 1.88 2.52 7.23
C VAL A 180 1.24 1.91 8.48
N THR A 181 1.83 2.11 9.66
CA THR A 181 1.34 1.59 10.95
C THR A 181 -0.13 1.91 11.23
N PRO A 182 -0.63 3.15 11.04
CA PRO A 182 -2.04 3.47 11.27
C PRO A 182 -3.00 2.69 10.36
N LEU A 183 -2.62 2.48 9.10
CA LEU A 183 -3.40 1.69 8.14
C LEU A 183 -3.48 0.22 8.58
N MET A 184 -2.34 -0.37 8.94
CA MET A 184 -2.26 -1.73 9.47
C MET A 184 -3.11 -1.89 10.74
N ALA A 185 -3.05 -0.90 11.66
CA ALA A 185 -3.80 -0.90 12.90
C ALA A 185 -5.32 -0.84 12.65
N SER A 186 -5.78 0.07 11.78
CA SER A 186 -7.20 0.27 11.51
C SER A 186 -7.83 -0.97 10.86
N ILE A 187 -7.23 -1.51 9.81
CA ILE A 187 -7.78 -2.69 9.12
C ILE A 187 -7.73 -3.93 10.02
N SER A 188 -6.65 -4.11 10.79
CA SER A 188 -6.54 -5.23 11.73
C SER A 188 -7.54 -5.10 12.89
N GLU A 189 -7.80 -3.89 13.39
CA GLU A 189 -8.81 -3.64 14.42
C GLU A 189 -10.21 -4.00 13.90
N ASP A 190 -10.56 -3.60 12.68
CA ASP A 190 -11.84 -3.93 12.07
C ASP A 190 -11.99 -5.46 11.90
N ALA A 191 -10.93 -6.16 11.50
CA ALA A 191 -10.90 -7.62 11.38
C ALA A 191 -11.09 -8.33 12.74
N LEU A 192 -10.42 -7.87 13.80
CA LEU A 192 -10.57 -8.40 15.15
C LEU A 192 -12.00 -8.19 15.67
N ARG A 193 -12.62 -7.06 15.37
CA ARG A 193 -14.00 -6.76 15.80
C ARG A 193 -15.05 -7.54 15.04
N ALA A 194 -14.78 -7.93 13.81
CA ALA A 194 -15.68 -8.76 13.03
C ALA A 194 -15.83 -10.18 13.60
N VAL A 195 -14.97 -10.61 14.51
CA VAL A 195 -15.09 -11.91 15.23
C VAL A 195 -16.35 -11.87 16.11
N PRO A 196 -17.24 -12.88 16.02
CA PRO A 196 -18.49 -12.93 16.80
C PRO A 196 -18.26 -12.88 18.32
N THR A 197 -19.09 -12.14 19.05
CA THR A 197 -19.02 -12.02 20.51
C THR A 197 -19.26 -13.36 21.20
N SER A 198 -20.08 -14.24 20.61
CA SER A 198 -20.35 -15.59 21.12
C SER A 198 -19.08 -16.44 21.34
N LEU A 199 -18.06 -16.28 20.48
CA LEU A 199 -16.78 -16.96 20.65
C LEU A 199 -16.01 -16.45 21.88
N ARG A 200 -16.09 -15.15 22.15
CA ARG A 200 -15.48 -14.53 23.32
C ARG A 200 -16.20 -14.96 24.60
N GLU A 201 -17.52 -14.95 24.58
CA GLU A 201 -18.38 -15.36 25.70
C GLU A 201 -18.21 -16.83 26.02
N ALA A 202 -18.15 -17.70 25.02
CA ALA A 202 -17.87 -19.14 25.22
C ALA A 202 -16.51 -19.37 25.88
N SER A 203 -15.48 -18.67 25.41
CA SER A 203 -14.13 -18.78 25.99
C SER A 203 -14.08 -18.31 27.46
N THR A 204 -14.72 -17.17 27.75
CA THR A 204 -14.78 -16.65 29.12
C THR A 204 -15.67 -17.50 30.03
N GLY A 205 -16.77 -18.07 29.52
CA GLY A 205 -17.63 -19.03 30.21
C GLY A 205 -16.91 -20.31 30.63
N LEU A 206 -15.87 -20.73 29.89
CA LEU A 206 -14.96 -21.82 30.25
C LEU A 206 -13.84 -21.38 31.22
N GLY A 207 -13.91 -20.16 31.76
CA GLY A 207 -12.90 -19.65 32.72
C GLY A 207 -11.60 -19.17 32.11
N ALA A 208 -11.52 -18.98 30.78
CA ALA A 208 -10.30 -18.49 30.15
C ALA A 208 -10.00 -17.04 30.53
N ARG A 209 -8.73 -16.72 30.79
CA ARG A 209 -8.26 -15.35 30.99
C ARG A 209 -8.37 -14.57 29.69
N LYS A 210 -8.61 -13.25 29.75
CA LYS A 210 -8.77 -12.38 28.60
C LYS A 210 -7.62 -12.51 27.58
N SER A 211 -6.37 -12.56 28.04
CA SER A 211 -5.19 -12.76 27.19
C SER A 211 -5.25 -14.08 26.41
N ASN A 212 -5.68 -15.17 27.06
CA ASN A 212 -5.83 -16.48 26.41
C ASN A 212 -6.96 -16.46 25.36
N THR A 213 -8.09 -15.80 25.67
CA THR A 213 -9.17 -15.59 24.70
C THR A 213 -8.67 -14.82 23.47
N VAL A 214 -7.93 -13.74 23.67
CA VAL A 214 -7.36 -12.95 22.56
C VAL A 214 -6.41 -13.80 21.71
N ILE A 215 -5.43 -14.46 22.32
CA ILE A 215 -4.37 -15.17 21.59
C ILE A 215 -4.88 -16.47 20.95
N LYS A 216 -5.74 -17.22 21.64
CA LYS A 216 -6.14 -18.58 21.21
C LYS A 216 -7.48 -18.63 20.48
N VAL A 217 -8.30 -17.59 20.56
CA VAL A 217 -9.64 -17.56 19.95
C VAL A 217 -9.77 -16.39 18.97
N VAL A 218 -9.55 -15.16 19.42
CA VAL A 218 -9.82 -13.96 18.60
C VAL A 218 -8.79 -13.80 17.47
N LEU A 219 -7.50 -13.86 17.77
CA LEU A 219 -6.45 -13.72 16.75
C LEU A 219 -6.51 -14.81 15.68
N PRO A 220 -6.66 -16.11 15.99
CA PRO A 220 -6.83 -17.13 14.97
C PRO A 220 -8.11 -16.98 14.15
N ALA A 221 -9.23 -16.53 14.76
CA ALA A 221 -10.47 -16.27 14.05
C ALA A 221 -10.37 -15.06 13.11
N ALA A 222 -9.57 -14.04 13.46
CA ALA A 222 -9.34 -12.84 12.67
C ALA A 222 -8.19 -12.96 11.67
N VAL A 223 -7.48 -14.09 11.60
CA VAL A 223 -6.21 -14.23 10.85
C VAL A 223 -6.35 -13.83 9.38
N SER A 224 -7.47 -14.15 8.73
CA SER A 224 -7.71 -13.78 7.33
C SER A 224 -7.74 -12.26 7.12
N GLY A 225 -8.37 -11.53 8.03
CA GLY A 225 -8.42 -10.07 7.99
C GLY A 225 -7.08 -9.43 8.37
N ILE A 226 -6.35 -9.99 9.34
CA ILE A 226 -5.01 -9.52 9.71
C ILE A 226 -4.02 -9.71 8.55
N VAL A 227 -4.07 -10.86 7.87
CA VAL A 227 -3.24 -11.11 6.68
C VAL A 227 -3.61 -10.14 5.55
N ALA A 228 -4.90 -9.84 5.35
CA ALA A 228 -5.32 -8.82 4.40
C ALA A 228 -4.75 -7.44 4.75
N ALA A 229 -4.82 -7.03 6.03
CA ALA A 229 -4.22 -5.79 6.52
C ALA A 229 -2.71 -5.72 6.25
N LEU A 230 -1.99 -6.81 6.52
CA LEU A 230 -0.56 -6.92 6.27
C LEU A 230 -0.24 -6.71 4.79
N ILE A 231 -0.97 -7.35 3.89
CA ILE A 231 -0.69 -7.30 2.45
C ILE A 231 -1.04 -5.93 1.86
N ILE A 232 -2.13 -5.30 2.29
CA ILE A 232 -2.46 -3.92 1.91
C ILE A 232 -1.34 -2.98 2.38
N SER A 233 -0.81 -3.20 3.58
CA SER A 233 0.31 -2.45 4.15
C SER A 233 1.61 -2.63 3.35
N VAL A 234 1.92 -3.87 2.93
CA VAL A 234 3.06 -4.17 2.03
C VAL A 234 2.90 -3.45 0.70
N SER A 235 1.73 -3.57 0.07
CA SER A 235 1.47 -2.93 -1.23
C SER A 235 1.62 -1.42 -1.16
N ARG A 236 1.19 -0.79 -0.04
CA ARG A 236 1.38 0.63 0.19
C ARG A 236 2.85 0.98 0.40
N ALA A 237 3.60 0.19 1.16
CA ALA A 237 5.02 0.41 1.40
C ALA A 237 5.85 0.32 0.11
N VAL A 238 5.57 -0.67 -0.74
CA VAL A 238 6.21 -0.85 -2.05
C VAL A 238 5.97 0.34 -2.98
N GLY A 239 4.77 0.93 -2.93
CA GLY A 239 4.39 2.07 -3.77
C GLY A 239 4.77 3.45 -3.21
N GLU A 240 5.37 3.53 -2.00
CA GLU A 240 5.67 4.82 -1.37
C GLU A 240 6.80 5.55 -2.12
N THR A 241 6.49 6.76 -2.56
CA THR A 241 7.38 7.50 -3.46
C THR A 241 8.13 8.61 -2.75
N MET A 242 7.42 9.48 -2.01
CA MET A 242 8.03 10.71 -1.50
C MET A 242 8.96 10.46 -0.33
N VAL A 243 8.61 9.55 0.58
CA VAL A 243 9.54 9.16 1.67
C VAL A 243 10.79 8.52 1.09
N ALA A 244 10.62 7.62 0.10
CA ALA A 244 11.74 6.96 -0.55
C ALA A 244 12.63 7.97 -1.31
N ALA A 245 12.06 8.89 -2.07
CA ALA A 245 12.81 9.90 -2.82
C ALA A 245 13.63 10.82 -1.92
N LEU A 246 13.15 11.14 -0.71
CA LEU A 246 13.81 12.06 0.21
C LEU A 246 14.81 11.36 1.15
N ALA A 247 14.52 10.14 1.62
CA ALA A 247 15.26 9.50 2.70
C ALA A 247 16.19 8.36 2.25
N SER A 248 16.09 7.85 1.01
CA SER A 248 16.91 6.74 0.54
C SER A 248 18.37 7.12 0.25
N GLY A 249 18.65 8.39 0.00
CA GLY A 249 19.99 8.96 -0.01
C GLY A 249 20.72 8.92 -1.34
N ARG A 250 20.10 8.43 -2.42
CA ARG A 250 20.72 8.47 -3.77
C ARG A 250 19.86 9.30 -4.72
N LEU A 251 20.53 10.18 -5.46
CA LEU A 251 19.89 11.08 -6.43
C LEU A 251 20.19 10.57 -7.85
N GLY A 252 19.28 9.77 -8.39
CA GLY A 252 19.29 9.31 -9.79
C GLY A 252 20.38 8.32 -10.14
N GLN A 253 21.28 8.00 -9.21
CA GLN A 253 22.37 7.06 -9.41
C GLN A 253 22.62 6.27 -8.14
N SER A 254 22.65 4.93 -8.23
CA SER A 254 22.86 4.08 -7.06
C SER A 254 23.65 2.82 -7.45
N PRO A 255 24.73 2.50 -6.75
CA PRO A 255 25.34 1.18 -6.83
C PRO A 255 24.39 0.14 -6.20
N ARG A 256 24.51 -1.11 -6.61
CA ARG A 256 23.78 -2.21 -6.00
C ARG A 256 24.28 -2.44 -4.56
N THR A 257 23.38 -2.46 -3.59
CA THR A 257 23.70 -2.78 -2.21
C THR A 257 22.68 -3.77 -1.63
N LEU A 258 23.15 -4.62 -0.73
CA LEU A 258 22.32 -5.51 0.08
C LEU A 258 22.26 -5.06 1.56
N ASP A 259 23.10 -4.10 1.96
CA ASP A 259 23.08 -3.54 3.30
C ASP A 259 22.04 -2.42 3.39
N VAL A 260 21.05 -2.64 4.25
CA VAL A 260 19.98 -1.65 4.50
C VAL A 260 20.51 -0.35 5.10
N ARG A 261 21.70 -0.35 5.68
CA ARG A 261 22.34 0.84 6.28
C ARG A 261 22.94 1.77 5.23
N ASP A 262 23.17 1.23 4.04
CA ASP A 262 23.69 2.02 2.94
C ASP A 262 22.60 2.89 2.29
N PRO A 263 22.98 4.03 1.71
CA PRO A 263 22.13 4.75 0.79
C PRO A 263 21.84 3.88 -0.46
N GLY A 264 20.57 3.85 -0.86
CA GLY A 264 20.14 3.06 -2.03
C GLY A 264 19.02 3.77 -2.79
N LEU A 265 18.48 3.09 -3.79
CA LEU A 265 17.40 3.62 -4.64
C LEU A 265 16.28 2.61 -4.75
N THR A 266 15.04 3.04 -4.52
CA THR A 266 13.85 2.25 -4.79
C THR A 266 13.31 2.52 -6.20
N MET A 267 12.48 1.63 -6.73
CA MET A 267 11.82 1.82 -8.03
C MET A 267 11.03 3.12 -8.08
N THR A 268 10.26 3.43 -7.04
CA THR A 268 9.46 4.66 -6.92
C THR A 268 10.32 5.90 -6.83
N ALA A 269 11.43 5.86 -6.07
CA ALA A 269 12.37 6.98 -5.99
C ALA A 269 13.11 7.19 -7.33
N ALA A 270 13.48 6.11 -8.04
CA ALA A 270 14.06 6.20 -9.37
C ALA A 270 13.13 6.89 -10.36
N MET A 271 11.85 6.50 -10.36
CA MET A 271 10.82 7.16 -11.19
C MET A 271 10.64 8.64 -10.84
N ALA A 272 10.52 8.97 -9.55
CA ALA A 272 10.33 10.35 -9.09
C ALA A 272 11.49 11.25 -9.50
N GLN A 273 12.73 10.75 -9.41
CA GLN A 273 13.93 11.51 -9.76
C GLN A 273 14.06 11.76 -11.27
N VAL A 274 13.66 10.79 -12.10
CA VAL A 274 13.58 10.99 -13.56
C VAL A 274 12.47 11.98 -13.91
N ALA A 275 11.29 11.86 -13.28
CA ALA A 275 10.14 12.71 -13.54
C ALA A 275 10.34 14.17 -13.10
N THR A 276 11.11 14.41 -12.03
CA THR A 276 11.37 15.76 -11.47
C THR A 276 12.74 16.31 -11.84
N GLY A 277 13.54 15.56 -12.58
CA GLY A 277 14.88 15.96 -13.04
C GLY A 277 14.85 17.13 -14.02
N SER A 278 16.00 17.80 -14.16
CA SER A 278 16.17 18.96 -15.04
C SER A 278 15.99 18.61 -16.52
N ASP A 279 15.75 19.61 -17.33
CA ASP A 279 15.34 19.64 -18.75
C ASP A 279 16.04 18.69 -19.74
N GLN A 280 17.18 18.14 -19.37
CA GLN A 280 17.92 17.18 -20.22
C GLN A 280 17.31 15.76 -20.23
N VAL A 281 16.31 15.50 -19.39
CA VAL A 281 15.66 14.19 -19.24
C VAL A 281 14.24 14.19 -19.82
N VAL A 282 13.66 15.36 -20.02
CA VAL A 282 12.29 15.52 -20.51
C VAL A 282 12.26 15.45 -22.04
N GLY A 283 11.54 14.45 -22.57
CA GLY A 283 11.00 14.50 -23.91
C GLY A 283 11.42 13.42 -24.90
N SER A 284 12.60 12.87 -24.91
CA SER A 284 12.94 11.77 -25.83
C SER A 284 14.27 11.12 -25.49
N GLY A 285 14.25 9.82 -25.24
CA GLY A 285 15.42 9.02 -25.04
C GLY A 285 15.22 7.90 -24.01
N PRO A 286 16.11 6.93 -23.96
CA PRO A 286 15.98 5.75 -23.11
C PRO A 286 15.87 6.10 -21.62
N VAL A 287 16.44 7.23 -21.17
CA VAL A 287 16.36 7.69 -19.78
C VAL A 287 14.92 8.01 -19.37
N PHE A 288 14.21 8.80 -20.17
CA PHE A 288 12.82 9.14 -19.87
C PHE A 288 11.87 7.94 -20.01
N GLN A 289 12.10 7.10 -21.02
CA GLN A 289 11.29 5.91 -21.24
C GLN A 289 11.53 4.82 -20.19
N SER A 290 12.70 4.78 -19.55
CA SER A 290 12.98 3.90 -18.42
C SER A 290 12.00 4.10 -17.25
N LEU A 291 11.46 5.33 -17.09
CA LEU A 291 10.43 5.64 -16.10
C LEU A 291 9.16 4.79 -16.30
N PHE A 292 8.68 4.69 -17.55
CA PHE A 292 7.50 3.89 -17.87
C PHE A 292 7.77 2.41 -17.72
N PHE A 293 8.96 1.94 -18.06
CA PHE A 293 9.36 0.55 -17.87
C PHE A 293 9.39 0.18 -16.38
N VAL A 294 10.04 0.99 -15.55
CA VAL A 294 10.07 0.79 -14.09
C VAL A 294 8.65 0.87 -13.51
N GLY A 295 7.83 1.81 -13.99
CA GLY A 295 6.43 1.92 -13.60
C GLY A 295 5.60 0.69 -13.97
N ALA A 296 5.78 0.12 -15.17
CA ALA A 296 5.10 -1.11 -15.59
C ALA A 296 5.53 -2.31 -14.72
N LEU A 297 6.82 -2.41 -14.41
CA LEU A 297 7.33 -3.45 -13.54
C LEU A 297 6.79 -3.31 -12.10
N LEU A 298 6.75 -2.10 -11.56
CA LEU A 298 6.16 -1.81 -10.25
C LEU A 298 4.66 -2.17 -10.22
N PHE A 299 3.93 -1.83 -11.29
CA PHE A 299 2.53 -2.20 -11.45
C PHE A 299 2.36 -3.72 -11.44
N LEU A 300 3.16 -4.47 -12.20
CA LEU A 300 3.11 -5.93 -12.22
C LEU A 300 3.47 -6.53 -10.85
N MET A 301 4.47 -5.98 -10.17
CA MET A 301 4.87 -6.43 -8.83
C MET A 301 3.75 -6.22 -7.80
N THR A 302 3.14 -5.04 -7.79
CA THR A 302 2.02 -4.75 -6.87
C THR A 302 0.77 -5.55 -7.22
N LEU A 303 0.48 -5.75 -8.50
CA LEU A 303 -0.60 -6.62 -8.96
C LEU A 303 -0.38 -8.07 -8.50
N ALA A 304 0.83 -8.62 -8.67
CA ALA A 304 1.17 -9.96 -8.21
C ALA A 304 1.02 -10.10 -6.70
N LEU A 305 1.52 -9.13 -5.93
CA LEU A 305 1.34 -9.10 -4.47
C LEU A 305 -0.15 -9.11 -4.09
N ASN A 306 -0.97 -8.26 -4.71
CA ASN A 306 -2.40 -8.21 -4.45
C ASN A 306 -3.14 -9.51 -4.87
N MET A 307 -2.73 -10.15 -5.96
CA MET A 307 -3.29 -11.45 -6.38
C MET A 307 -2.94 -12.57 -5.39
N ILE A 308 -1.69 -12.63 -4.95
CA ILE A 308 -1.22 -13.57 -3.91
C ILE A 308 -2.02 -13.34 -2.62
N ALA A 309 -2.17 -12.07 -2.23
CA ALA A 309 -2.99 -11.64 -1.12
C ALA A 309 -4.39 -12.21 -1.14
N ASN A 310 -5.11 -11.91 -2.20
CA ASN A 310 -6.49 -12.35 -2.36
C ASN A 310 -6.63 -13.87 -2.31
N ARG A 311 -5.64 -14.59 -2.85
CA ARG A 311 -5.60 -16.05 -2.82
C ARG A 311 -5.38 -16.61 -1.40
N ILE A 312 -4.49 -15.99 -0.64
CA ILE A 312 -4.21 -16.36 0.77
C ILE A 312 -5.46 -16.09 1.62
N VAL A 313 -6.02 -14.88 1.55
CA VAL A 313 -7.23 -14.50 2.27
C VAL A 313 -8.40 -15.44 1.93
N GLY A 314 -8.59 -15.77 0.64
CA GLY A 314 -9.63 -16.70 0.20
C GLY A 314 -9.52 -18.10 0.83
N ARG A 315 -8.30 -18.60 1.05
CA ARG A 315 -8.09 -19.92 1.71
C ARG A 315 -8.44 -19.92 3.19
N PHE A 316 -8.23 -18.80 3.88
CA PHE A 316 -8.51 -18.70 5.32
C PHE A 316 -9.97 -18.34 5.60
N ARG A 317 -10.65 -17.63 4.70
CA ARG A 317 -12.06 -17.23 4.85
C ARG A 317 -13.05 -18.41 4.87
N ASN A 318 -12.71 -19.52 4.21
CA ASN A 318 -13.61 -20.68 4.07
C ASN A 318 -13.50 -21.68 5.24
N LYS A 319 -12.82 -21.33 6.34
CA LYS A 319 -12.64 -22.25 7.48
C LYS A 319 -13.53 -21.95 8.71
N TYR A 320 -14.35 -20.87 8.64
CA TYR A 320 -15.24 -20.50 9.75
C TYR A 320 -16.64 -20.10 9.23
#